data_e34694b4feaef7440fa848a86252f33b
#
_entry.id   e34694b4feaef7440fa848a86252f33b
#
_cell.length_a   1.000
_cell.length_b   1.000
_cell.length_c   1.000
_cell.angle_alpha   90.00
_cell.angle_beta   90.00
_cell.angle_gamma   90.00
#
_symmetry.space_group_name_H-M   'P 1'
#
loop_
_entity.id
_entity.type
_entity.pdbx_description
1 polymer ?
#
loop_
_entity_poly.entity_id
_entity_poly.type
_entity_poly.pdbx_seq_one_letter_code
_entity_poly.pdbx_strand_id
1 'polypeptide(L)'
;MKSKKVNKKADYSKIKRRLYSYVLIAIIAAITFVMFLRQLMQGIAGNWIVDFLGDAFHLRPQEAMMVYQNIIRNNINILIYIGVAFCFFFLCRIIISNFMGYFDEVNVGIDSLIQNENTPIELSAEMAFMEQKLNTLKQTLEKRQQDAKLAEQRKNDLVMYLAHDIKTPLTSVIGYLSLLDEAPDMPVEQKAKYVHITLDKAYRLEQLIDEFFEITRYNLQTITLSKKNIDLYYMLLQMADEFYPQLSENGKQAVIHAAEDLTVQGDPDKLARVFNNVLKNAVAYSPENSVIDIKASVSGDTVSIVFTNVGSIPKDKLTTIFDKFYRLDSARSSNTGGAGLGLAVAKEIVILHGGRIYADSENGYTTFTVELPANEVKEV
;
A
#
# COMPACT_ATOMS: atom_id res chain seq x y z
N MET A 1 -10.37 12.28 9.78
CA MET A 1 -10.67 12.95 8.50
C MET A 1 -11.60 12.08 7.67
N LYS A 2 -12.90 12.40 7.60
CA LYS A 2 -13.87 11.65 6.80
C LYS A 2 -13.55 11.84 5.30
N SER A 3 -13.07 10.79 4.65
CA SER A 3 -12.94 10.73 3.19
C SER A 3 -14.33 10.95 2.57
N LYS A 4 -14.56 12.14 1.99
CA LYS A 4 -15.67 12.38 1.09
C LYS A 4 -15.50 11.44 -0.10
N LYS A 5 -16.27 10.34 -0.13
CA LYS A 5 -16.50 9.55 -1.33
C LYS A 5 -17.17 10.48 -2.34
N VAL A 6 -16.38 11.13 -3.19
CA VAL A 6 -16.87 11.78 -4.39
C VAL A 6 -17.29 10.67 -5.33
N ASN A 7 -18.58 10.32 -5.30
CA ASN A 7 -19.21 9.41 -6.24
C ASN A 7 -19.35 10.20 -7.56
N LYS A 8 -18.24 10.38 -8.30
CA LYS A 8 -18.28 10.90 -9.67
C LYS A 8 -18.99 9.84 -10.50
N LYS A 9 -20.30 10.04 -10.74
CA LYS A 9 -21.03 9.26 -11.76
C LYS A 9 -20.22 9.34 -13.04
N ALA A 10 -19.96 8.17 -13.64
CA ALA A 10 -19.29 8.08 -14.91
C ALA A 10 -20.00 8.97 -15.93
N ASP A 11 -19.26 9.83 -16.59
CA ASP A 11 -19.83 10.74 -17.59
C ASP A 11 -19.97 10.01 -18.94
N TYR A 12 -21.09 9.32 -19.09
CA TYR A 12 -21.50 8.69 -20.34
C TYR A 12 -22.23 9.64 -21.30
N SER A 13 -22.22 10.95 -21.03
CA SER A 13 -23.02 11.91 -21.78
C SER A 13 -22.65 11.93 -23.28
N LYS A 14 -21.38 11.82 -23.61
CA LYS A 14 -20.89 11.78 -24.99
C LYS A 14 -21.37 10.54 -25.74
N ILE A 15 -21.25 9.35 -25.13
CA ILE A 15 -21.73 8.09 -25.72
C ILE A 15 -23.23 8.14 -25.91
N LYS A 16 -24.00 8.58 -24.90
CA LYS A 16 -25.45 8.73 -24.97
C LYS A 16 -25.85 9.68 -26.09
N ARG A 17 -25.20 10.84 -26.19
CA ARG A 17 -25.51 11.85 -27.22
C ARG A 17 -25.27 11.30 -28.62
N ARG A 18 -24.19 10.54 -28.82
CA ARG A 18 -23.88 9.90 -30.12
C ARG A 18 -24.89 8.80 -30.46
N LEU A 19 -25.25 7.97 -29.48
CA LEU A 19 -26.28 6.95 -29.65
C LEU A 19 -27.64 7.57 -30.02
N TYR A 20 -28.06 8.61 -29.30
CA TYR A 20 -29.33 9.33 -29.62
C TYR A 20 -29.27 9.96 -31.00
N SER A 21 -28.15 10.53 -31.44
CA SER A 21 -28.04 11.09 -32.79
C SER A 21 -28.16 10.00 -33.87
N TYR A 22 -27.57 8.82 -33.69
CA TYR A 22 -27.75 7.71 -34.64
C TYR A 22 -29.20 7.23 -34.69
N VAL A 23 -29.87 7.09 -33.55
CA VAL A 23 -31.28 6.70 -33.49
C VAL A 23 -32.16 7.76 -34.19
N LEU A 24 -31.91 9.04 -33.94
CA LEU A 24 -32.66 10.14 -34.57
C LEU A 24 -32.48 10.17 -36.09
N ILE A 25 -31.23 10.05 -36.56
CA ILE A 25 -30.91 9.98 -38.00
C ILE A 25 -31.59 8.76 -38.61
N ALA A 26 -31.59 7.64 -37.91
CA ALA A 26 -32.26 6.42 -38.36
C ALA A 26 -33.77 6.60 -38.53
N ILE A 27 -34.43 7.25 -37.58
CA ILE A 27 -35.88 7.53 -37.63
C ILE A 27 -36.18 8.46 -38.81
N ILE A 28 -35.43 9.55 -38.99
CA ILE A 28 -35.61 10.49 -40.09
C ILE A 28 -35.40 9.77 -41.43
N ALA A 29 -34.34 8.96 -41.57
CA ALA A 29 -34.08 8.20 -42.80
C ALA A 29 -35.20 7.19 -43.11
N ALA A 30 -35.74 6.51 -42.09
CA ALA A 30 -36.87 5.58 -42.28
C ALA A 30 -38.13 6.31 -42.73
N ILE A 31 -38.44 7.47 -42.14
CA ILE A 31 -39.62 8.27 -42.52
C ILE A 31 -39.48 8.79 -43.96
N THR A 32 -38.30 9.36 -44.30
CA THR A 32 -38.06 9.88 -45.65
C THR A 32 -38.10 8.76 -46.68
N PHE A 33 -37.55 7.57 -46.35
CA PHE A 33 -37.60 6.39 -47.23
C PHE A 33 -39.05 5.92 -47.47
N VAL A 34 -39.87 5.84 -46.43
CA VAL A 34 -41.29 5.50 -46.55
C VAL A 34 -42.05 6.49 -47.44
N MET A 35 -41.82 7.80 -47.22
CA MET A 35 -42.47 8.85 -48.03
C MET A 35 -42.01 8.74 -49.51
N PHE A 36 -40.74 8.55 -49.74
CA PHE A 36 -40.18 8.36 -51.09
C PHE A 36 -40.77 7.13 -51.79
N LEU A 37 -40.80 5.96 -51.11
CA LEU A 37 -41.40 4.75 -51.66
C LEU A 37 -42.88 4.95 -52.01
N ARG A 38 -43.66 5.60 -51.12
CA ARG A 38 -45.08 5.86 -51.34
C ARG A 38 -45.28 6.74 -52.56
N GLN A 39 -44.48 7.80 -52.70
CA GLN A 39 -44.58 8.73 -53.82
C GLN A 39 -44.16 8.07 -55.16
N LEU A 40 -43.07 7.25 -55.11
CA LEU A 40 -42.56 6.51 -56.25
C LEU A 40 -43.62 5.52 -56.77
N MET A 41 -44.21 4.74 -55.87
CA MET A 41 -45.18 3.69 -56.23
C MET A 41 -46.54 4.23 -56.64
N GLN A 42 -46.91 5.45 -56.23
CA GLN A 42 -48.17 6.11 -56.66
C GLN A 42 -48.03 6.91 -57.94
N GLY A 43 -46.82 7.17 -58.44
CA GLY A 43 -46.54 8.01 -59.57
C GLY A 43 -45.87 7.25 -60.72
N ILE A 44 -44.70 7.74 -61.16
CA ILE A 44 -43.95 7.26 -62.34
C ILE A 44 -43.60 5.77 -62.26
N ALA A 45 -43.27 5.23 -61.09
CA ALA A 45 -42.94 3.83 -60.93
C ALA A 45 -44.16 2.90 -61.13
N GLY A 46 -45.35 3.37 -60.79
CA GLY A 46 -46.56 2.58 -61.04
C GLY A 46 -46.77 2.27 -62.48
N ASN A 47 -46.62 3.26 -63.36
CA ASN A 47 -46.73 3.08 -64.78
C ASN A 47 -45.62 2.21 -65.34
N TRP A 48 -44.37 2.46 -64.91
CA TRP A 48 -43.20 1.63 -65.32
C TRP A 48 -43.36 0.17 -64.89
N ILE A 49 -43.92 -0.12 -63.71
CA ILE A 49 -44.18 -1.51 -63.28
C ILE A 49 -45.28 -2.15 -64.11
N VAL A 50 -46.32 -1.40 -64.47
CA VAL A 50 -47.40 -1.91 -65.38
C VAL A 50 -46.84 -2.27 -66.77
N ASP A 51 -46.01 -1.38 -67.31
CA ASP A 51 -45.34 -1.64 -68.63
C ASP A 51 -44.42 -2.83 -68.51
N PHE A 52 -43.59 -2.95 -67.43
CA PHE A 52 -42.73 -4.08 -67.20
C PHE A 52 -43.49 -5.42 -67.09
N LEU A 53 -44.62 -5.43 -66.32
CA LEU A 53 -45.49 -6.61 -66.21
C LEU A 53 -46.09 -7.01 -67.57
N GLY A 54 -46.49 -6.04 -68.36
CA GLY A 54 -46.98 -6.26 -69.72
C GLY A 54 -45.95 -6.93 -70.58
N ASP A 55 -44.72 -6.41 -70.62
CA ASP A 55 -43.62 -6.91 -71.47
C ASP A 55 -43.10 -8.28 -71.01
N ALA A 56 -42.88 -8.42 -69.63
CA ALA A 56 -42.28 -9.64 -69.08
C ALA A 56 -43.21 -10.86 -69.09
N PHE A 57 -44.52 -10.65 -68.98
CA PHE A 57 -45.54 -11.72 -68.90
C PHE A 57 -46.48 -11.73 -70.13
N HIS A 58 -46.22 -10.94 -71.15
CA HIS A 58 -47.05 -10.83 -72.35
C HIS A 58 -48.54 -10.53 -72.08
N LEU A 59 -48.80 -9.72 -71.03
CA LEU A 59 -50.15 -9.33 -70.59
C LEU A 59 -50.70 -8.13 -71.40
N ARG A 60 -52.00 -8.12 -71.63
CA ARG A 60 -52.64 -6.94 -72.23
C ARG A 60 -52.57 -5.78 -71.17
N PRO A 61 -52.57 -4.52 -71.62
CA PRO A 61 -52.45 -3.38 -70.70
C PRO A 61 -53.47 -3.36 -69.55
N GLN A 62 -54.67 -3.84 -69.80
CA GLN A 62 -55.73 -3.95 -68.80
C GLN A 62 -55.47 -5.05 -67.75
N GLU A 63 -54.92 -6.19 -68.23
CA GLU A 63 -54.53 -7.35 -67.37
C GLU A 63 -53.33 -6.97 -66.48
N ALA A 64 -52.30 -6.36 -67.06
CA ALA A 64 -51.15 -5.84 -66.36
C ALA A 64 -51.55 -4.82 -65.24
N MET A 65 -52.47 -3.93 -65.53
CA MET A 65 -53.01 -2.95 -64.60
C MET A 65 -53.79 -3.63 -63.47
N MET A 66 -54.59 -4.67 -63.74
CA MET A 66 -55.29 -5.44 -62.68
C MET A 66 -54.30 -6.20 -61.74
N VAL A 67 -53.28 -6.79 -62.33
CA VAL A 67 -52.21 -7.46 -61.57
C VAL A 67 -51.49 -6.46 -60.65
N TYR A 68 -51.10 -5.32 -61.21
CA TYR A 68 -50.49 -4.23 -60.41
C TYR A 68 -51.39 -3.76 -59.29
N GLN A 69 -52.66 -3.52 -59.53
CA GLN A 69 -53.60 -3.08 -58.50
C GLN A 69 -53.78 -4.11 -57.40
N ASN A 70 -54.00 -5.37 -57.74
CA ASN A 70 -54.33 -6.42 -56.76
C ASN A 70 -53.10 -6.88 -55.97
N ILE A 71 -51.91 -7.01 -56.63
CA ILE A 71 -50.72 -7.55 -55.95
C ILE A 71 -49.94 -6.44 -55.28
N ILE A 72 -49.77 -5.29 -55.92
CA ILE A 72 -48.83 -4.26 -55.45
C ILE A 72 -49.60 -3.12 -54.76
N ARG A 73 -50.54 -2.47 -55.43
CA ARG A 73 -51.20 -1.26 -54.90
C ARG A 73 -52.05 -1.55 -53.68
N ASN A 74 -52.80 -2.63 -53.64
CA ASN A 74 -53.62 -3.02 -52.48
C ASN A 74 -52.76 -3.51 -51.31
N ASN A 75 -51.56 -4.04 -51.56
CA ASN A 75 -50.66 -4.53 -50.55
C ASN A 75 -49.48 -3.63 -50.28
N ILE A 76 -49.51 -2.36 -50.73
CA ILE A 76 -48.41 -1.39 -50.61
C ILE A 76 -47.96 -1.19 -49.17
N ASN A 77 -48.86 -1.26 -48.19
CA ASN A 77 -48.54 -1.14 -46.78
C ASN A 77 -47.64 -2.30 -46.30
N ILE A 78 -47.86 -3.51 -46.79
CA ILE A 78 -47.06 -4.69 -46.47
C ILE A 78 -45.64 -4.50 -46.98
N LEU A 79 -45.48 -4.03 -48.21
CA LEU A 79 -44.17 -3.76 -48.85
C LEU A 79 -43.42 -2.65 -48.08
N ILE A 80 -44.14 -1.60 -47.66
CA ILE A 80 -43.57 -0.54 -46.82
C ILE A 80 -43.09 -1.10 -45.49
N TYR A 81 -43.90 -1.94 -44.79
CA TYR A 81 -43.48 -2.54 -43.50
C TYR A 81 -42.24 -3.44 -43.66
N ILE A 82 -42.13 -4.25 -44.73
CA ILE A 82 -40.94 -5.05 -45.05
C ILE A 82 -39.72 -4.14 -45.24
N GLY A 83 -39.86 -3.05 -46.02
CA GLY A 83 -38.79 -2.09 -46.27
C GLY A 83 -38.33 -1.39 -45.01
N VAL A 84 -39.25 -0.98 -44.13
CA VAL A 84 -38.94 -0.38 -42.82
C VAL A 84 -38.23 -1.39 -41.92
N ALA A 85 -38.69 -2.64 -41.87
CA ALA A 85 -38.06 -3.67 -41.06
C ALA A 85 -36.60 -3.96 -41.54
N PHE A 86 -36.39 -3.97 -42.86
CA PHE A 86 -35.05 -4.13 -43.44
C PHE A 86 -34.12 -2.95 -43.10
N CYS A 87 -34.60 -1.71 -43.22
CA CYS A 87 -33.87 -0.52 -42.84
C CYS A 87 -33.53 -0.54 -41.35
N PHE A 88 -34.50 -0.90 -40.50
CA PHE A 88 -34.30 -1.00 -39.07
C PHE A 88 -33.20 -2.03 -38.71
N PHE A 89 -33.25 -3.24 -39.31
CA PHE A 89 -32.25 -4.28 -39.11
C PHE A 89 -30.83 -3.80 -39.52
N PHE A 90 -30.73 -3.13 -40.66
CA PHE A 90 -29.45 -2.60 -41.16
C PHE A 90 -28.88 -1.52 -40.24
N LEU A 91 -29.73 -0.64 -39.72
CA LEU A 91 -29.35 0.39 -38.74
C LEU A 91 -28.92 -0.22 -37.40
N CYS A 92 -29.65 -1.22 -36.90
CA CYS A 92 -29.25 -1.95 -35.69
C CYS A 92 -27.85 -2.58 -35.88
N ARG A 93 -27.57 -3.18 -37.04
CA ARG A 93 -26.25 -3.73 -37.34
C ARG A 93 -25.14 -2.68 -37.26
N ILE A 94 -25.34 -1.49 -37.83
CA ILE A 94 -24.36 -0.38 -37.76
C ILE A 94 -24.14 0.07 -36.33
N ILE A 95 -25.19 0.24 -35.54
CA ILE A 95 -25.10 0.67 -34.13
C ILE A 95 -24.33 -0.37 -33.33
N ILE A 96 -24.66 -1.65 -33.46
CA ILE A 96 -23.97 -2.74 -32.77
C ILE A 96 -22.49 -2.81 -33.15
N SER A 97 -22.17 -2.72 -34.46
CA SER A 97 -20.78 -2.74 -34.92
C SER A 97 -19.95 -1.60 -34.33
N ASN A 98 -20.48 -0.38 -34.31
CA ASN A 98 -19.79 0.77 -33.71
C ASN A 98 -19.64 0.63 -32.19
N PHE A 99 -20.61 -0.01 -31.52
CA PHE A 99 -20.55 -0.25 -30.08
C PHE A 99 -19.50 -1.31 -29.72
N MET A 100 -19.37 -2.35 -30.53
CA MET A 100 -18.33 -3.38 -30.35
C MET A 100 -16.93 -2.79 -30.45
N GLY A 101 -16.69 -1.77 -31.27
CA GLY A 101 -15.40 -1.07 -31.33
C GLY A 101 -14.95 -0.48 -30.00
N TYR A 102 -15.87 0.01 -29.18
CA TYR A 102 -15.52 0.50 -27.83
C TYR A 102 -15.09 -0.63 -26.88
N PHE A 103 -15.64 -1.83 -27.01
CA PHE A 103 -15.19 -2.99 -26.23
C PHE A 103 -13.78 -3.42 -26.64
N ASP A 104 -13.50 -3.39 -27.94
CA ASP A 104 -12.16 -3.73 -28.45
C ASP A 104 -11.11 -2.72 -27.93
N GLU A 105 -11.41 -1.41 -27.94
CA GLU A 105 -10.54 -0.39 -27.36
C GLU A 105 -10.24 -0.66 -25.86
N VAL A 106 -11.27 -1.00 -25.08
CA VAL A 106 -11.10 -1.32 -23.65
C VAL A 106 -10.28 -2.59 -23.46
N ASN A 107 -10.51 -3.64 -24.27
CA ASN A 107 -9.73 -4.87 -24.18
C ASN A 107 -8.25 -4.60 -24.50
N VAL A 108 -7.94 -3.85 -25.55
CA VAL A 108 -6.57 -3.44 -25.85
C VAL A 108 -5.94 -2.66 -24.68
N GLY A 109 -6.71 -1.74 -24.06
CA GLY A 109 -6.27 -1.03 -22.88
C GLY A 109 -5.99 -1.94 -21.66
N ILE A 110 -6.78 -3.00 -21.48
CA ILE A 110 -6.56 -4.00 -20.43
C ILE A 110 -5.33 -4.87 -20.76
N ASP A 111 -5.17 -5.28 -22.00
CA ASP A 111 -4.02 -6.08 -22.44
C ASP A 111 -2.71 -5.31 -22.24
N SER A 112 -2.69 -4.01 -22.50
CA SER A 112 -1.52 -3.15 -22.23
C SER A 112 -1.19 -3.05 -20.74
N LEU A 113 -2.19 -3.15 -19.84
CA LEU A 113 -1.96 -3.25 -18.38
C LEU A 113 -1.28 -4.57 -18.01
N ILE A 114 -1.69 -5.67 -18.65
CA ILE A 114 -1.15 -7.01 -18.37
C ILE A 114 0.29 -7.14 -18.90
N GLN A 115 0.56 -6.57 -20.08
CA GLN A 115 1.88 -6.59 -20.71
C GLN A 115 2.88 -5.61 -20.09
N ASN A 116 2.42 -4.79 -19.15
CA ASN A 116 3.26 -3.82 -18.42
C ASN A 116 3.97 -2.81 -19.35
N GLU A 117 3.30 -2.42 -20.43
CA GLU A 117 3.82 -1.41 -21.35
C GLU A 117 3.91 -0.04 -20.66
N ASN A 118 5.04 0.67 -20.83
CA ASN A 118 5.27 1.96 -20.19
C ASN A 118 4.48 3.13 -20.81
N THR A 119 3.74 2.90 -21.89
CA THR A 119 2.98 3.93 -22.58
C THR A 119 1.63 4.18 -21.90
N PRO A 120 1.15 5.42 -21.78
CA PRO A 120 -0.19 5.68 -21.27
C PRO A 120 -1.23 5.05 -22.19
N ILE A 121 -2.33 4.58 -21.58
CA ILE A 121 -3.46 4.02 -22.34
C ILE A 121 -4.22 5.19 -22.93
N GLU A 122 -4.37 5.20 -24.24
CA GLU A 122 -5.15 6.18 -25.00
C GLU A 122 -6.39 5.49 -25.57
N LEU A 123 -7.57 6.05 -25.28
CA LEU A 123 -8.85 5.60 -25.80
C LEU A 123 -9.55 6.73 -26.55
N SER A 124 -10.62 6.41 -27.26
CA SER A 124 -11.42 7.42 -27.95
C SER A 124 -11.98 8.48 -26.97
N ALA A 125 -12.27 9.69 -27.48
CA ALA A 125 -12.78 10.80 -26.68
C ALA A 125 -14.10 10.48 -25.95
N GLU A 126 -14.88 9.53 -26.46
CA GLU A 126 -16.09 9.00 -25.87
C GLU A 126 -15.81 8.12 -24.65
N MET A 127 -14.64 7.46 -24.63
CA MET A 127 -14.19 6.56 -23.57
C MET A 127 -13.21 7.21 -22.58
N ALA A 128 -13.04 8.54 -22.63
CA ALA A 128 -12.08 9.28 -21.77
C ALA A 128 -12.23 8.99 -20.27
N PHE A 129 -13.45 8.67 -19.80
CA PHE A 129 -13.66 8.25 -18.43
C PHE A 129 -13.01 6.89 -18.11
N MET A 130 -13.09 5.95 -19.05
CA MET A 130 -12.48 4.62 -18.93
C MET A 130 -10.96 4.72 -19.02
N GLU A 131 -10.45 5.54 -19.94
CA GLU A 131 -9.03 5.89 -20.06
C GLU A 131 -8.45 6.37 -18.73
N GLN A 132 -9.11 7.36 -18.10
CA GLN A 132 -8.67 7.88 -16.80
C GLN A 132 -8.66 6.79 -15.73
N LYS A 133 -9.66 5.91 -15.69
CA LYS A 133 -9.71 4.80 -14.73
C LYS A 133 -8.59 3.79 -14.96
N LEU A 134 -8.37 3.39 -16.21
CA LEU A 134 -7.33 2.42 -16.56
C LEU A 134 -5.94 2.98 -16.24
N ASN A 135 -5.67 4.24 -16.57
CA ASN A 135 -4.40 4.90 -16.24
C ASN A 135 -4.19 5.05 -14.72
N THR A 136 -5.26 5.37 -13.95
CA THR A 136 -5.17 5.41 -12.47
C THR A 136 -4.89 4.01 -11.89
N LEU A 137 -5.53 2.97 -12.43
CA LEU A 137 -5.28 1.59 -12.03
C LEU A 137 -3.85 1.18 -12.34
N LYS A 138 -3.33 1.52 -13.53
CA LYS A 138 -1.95 1.30 -13.94
C LYS A 138 -0.96 1.90 -12.94
N GLN A 139 -1.08 3.19 -12.66
CA GLN A 139 -0.22 3.88 -11.68
C GLN A 139 -0.27 3.21 -10.29
N THR A 140 -1.46 2.74 -9.87
CA THR A 140 -1.62 2.05 -8.59
C THR A 140 -0.92 0.70 -8.58
N LEU A 141 -1.00 -0.06 -9.68
CA LEU A 141 -0.33 -1.36 -9.85
C LEU A 141 1.19 -1.18 -9.89
N GLU A 142 1.70 -0.24 -10.68
CA GLU A 142 3.12 0.08 -10.77
C GLU A 142 3.69 0.47 -9.41
N LYS A 143 2.99 1.35 -8.68
CA LYS A 143 3.38 1.73 -7.32
C LYS A 143 3.44 0.53 -6.37
N ARG A 144 2.40 -0.32 -6.37
CA ARG A 144 2.37 -1.53 -5.53
C ARG A 144 3.50 -2.50 -5.88
N GLN A 145 3.80 -2.67 -7.15
CA GLN A 145 4.90 -3.53 -7.61
C GLN A 145 6.26 -2.96 -7.16
N GLN A 146 6.42 -1.64 -7.25
CA GLN A 146 7.64 -0.97 -6.80
C GLN A 146 7.79 -1.08 -5.27
N ASP A 147 6.72 -0.85 -4.52
CA ASP A 147 6.72 -1.01 -3.05
C ASP A 147 7.04 -2.46 -2.65
N ALA A 148 6.46 -3.45 -3.34
CA ALA A 148 6.74 -4.86 -3.10
C ALA A 148 8.21 -5.22 -3.39
N LYS A 149 8.76 -4.73 -4.52
CA LYS A 149 10.17 -4.94 -4.88
C LYS A 149 11.13 -4.31 -3.86
N LEU A 150 10.82 -3.10 -3.40
CA LEU A 150 11.60 -2.44 -2.36
C LEU A 150 11.53 -3.19 -1.02
N ALA A 151 10.35 -3.72 -0.66
CA ALA A 151 10.19 -4.54 0.55
C ALA A 151 11.00 -5.85 0.45
N GLU A 152 11.01 -6.47 -0.72
CA GLU A 152 11.81 -7.69 -0.96
C GLU A 152 13.32 -7.40 -0.91
N GLN A 153 13.77 -6.31 -1.53
CA GLN A 153 15.17 -5.89 -1.44
C GLN A 153 15.58 -5.63 0.00
N ARG A 154 14.80 -4.89 0.78
CA ARG A 154 15.06 -4.64 2.21
C ARG A 154 15.14 -5.95 3.01
N LYS A 155 14.28 -6.93 2.70
CA LYS A 155 14.31 -8.24 3.33
C LYS A 155 15.63 -8.99 2.99
N ASN A 156 16.06 -8.96 1.74
CA ASN A 156 17.28 -9.62 1.29
C ASN A 156 18.54 -8.94 1.87
N ASP A 157 18.58 -7.61 1.89
CA ASP A 157 19.64 -6.84 2.52
C ASP A 157 19.77 -7.19 4.01
N LEU A 158 18.61 -7.31 4.70
CA LEU A 158 18.55 -7.75 6.09
C LEU A 158 19.22 -9.10 6.31
N VAL A 159 18.84 -10.11 5.52
CA VAL A 159 19.40 -11.47 5.65
C VAL A 159 20.91 -11.44 5.43
N MET A 160 21.38 -10.65 4.47
CA MET A 160 22.79 -10.52 4.16
C MET A 160 23.59 -9.86 5.30
N TYR A 161 23.07 -8.75 5.87
CA TYR A 161 23.71 -8.08 7.01
C TYR A 161 23.77 -8.99 8.24
N LEU A 162 22.66 -9.66 8.56
CA LEU A 162 22.62 -10.58 9.70
C LEU A 162 23.56 -11.77 9.53
N ALA A 163 23.63 -12.36 8.34
CA ALA A 163 24.57 -13.44 8.07
C ALA A 163 26.02 -13.00 8.27
N HIS A 164 26.37 -11.78 7.86
CA HIS A 164 27.69 -11.20 8.09
C HIS A 164 27.95 -10.96 9.59
N ASP A 165 26.99 -10.35 10.30
CA ASP A 165 27.16 -9.97 11.71
C ASP A 165 27.15 -11.19 12.66
N ILE A 166 26.46 -12.29 12.29
CA ILE A 166 26.51 -13.57 12.95
C ILE A 166 27.84 -14.28 12.67
N LYS A 167 28.34 -14.27 11.43
CA LYS A 167 29.57 -14.92 11.02
C LYS A 167 30.79 -14.40 11.79
N THR A 168 30.86 -13.09 12.03
CA THR A 168 32.03 -12.45 12.68
C THR A 168 32.28 -12.95 14.11
N PRO A 169 31.31 -12.88 15.07
CA PRO A 169 31.51 -13.42 16.41
C PRO A 169 31.66 -14.94 16.39
N LEU A 170 30.95 -15.67 15.52
CA LEU A 170 31.07 -17.12 15.38
C LEU A 170 32.49 -17.54 14.97
N THR A 171 33.07 -16.84 13.98
CA THR A 171 34.46 -17.10 13.56
C THR A 171 35.44 -16.85 14.70
N SER A 172 35.23 -15.81 15.52
CA SER A 172 36.03 -15.51 16.69
C SER A 172 35.92 -16.62 17.77
N VAL A 173 34.68 -17.07 18.06
CA VAL A 173 34.45 -18.20 19.00
C VAL A 173 35.20 -19.44 18.55
N ILE A 174 35.03 -19.83 17.28
CA ILE A 174 35.74 -21.00 16.72
C ILE A 174 37.25 -20.81 16.79
N GLY A 175 37.78 -19.64 16.41
CA GLY A 175 39.20 -19.37 16.41
C GLY A 175 39.84 -19.45 17.81
N TYR A 176 39.20 -18.86 18.84
CA TYR A 176 39.73 -18.94 20.20
C TYR A 176 39.60 -20.35 20.80
N LEU A 177 38.54 -21.09 20.49
CA LEU A 177 38.37 -22.47 20.90
C LEU A 177 39.43 -23.39 20.23
N SER A 178 39.72 -23.19 18.93
CA SER A 178 40.76 -23.92 18.23
C SER A 178 42.15 -23.65 18.85
N LEU A 179 42.45 -22.38 19.18
CA LEU A 179 43.70 -22.04 19.87
C LEU A 179 43.82 -22.71 21.25
N LEU A 180 42.71 -22.83 21.99
CA LEU A 180 42.71 -23.53 23.30
C LEU A 180 42.87 -25.03 23.14
N ASP A 181 42.36 -25.62 22.08
CA ASP A 181 42.46 -27.04 21.77
C ASP A 181 43.87 -27.44 21.28
N GLU A 182 44.45 -26.62 20.40
CA GLU A 182 45.77 -26.86 19.79
C GLU A 182 46.96 -26.58 20.76
N ALA A 183 46.74 -25.76 21.80
CA ALA A 183 47.79 -25.39 22.76
C ALA A 183 47.46 -25.83 24.20
N PRO A 184 47.51 -27.13 24.53
CA PRO A 184 47.19 -27.65 25.86
C PRO A 184 48.10 -27.10 26.97
N ASP A 185 49.32 -26.72 26.66
CA ASP A 185 50.31 -26.18 27.59
C ASP A 185 50.27 -24.64 27.73
N MET A 186 49.25 -23.99 27.21
CA MET A 186 49.06 -22.54 27.29
C MET A 186 49.01 -22.07 28.77
N PRO A 187 49.64 -20.92 29.11
CA PRO A 187 49.56 -20.34 30.44
C PRO A 187 48.14 -20.11 30.93
N VAL A 188 47.87 -20.37 32.22
CA VAL A 188 46.53 -20.31 32.81
C VAL A 188 45.86 -18.94 32.59
N GLU A 189 46.63 -17.86 32.75
CA GLU A 189 46.12 -16.50 32.52
C GLU A 189 45.65 -16.27 31.06
N GLN A 190 46.39 -16.82 30.10
CA GLN A 190 46.06 -16.72 28.70
C GLN A 190 44.85 -17.59 28.35
N LYS A 191 44.74 -18.79 28.93
CA LYS A 191 43.54 -19.63 28.83
C LYS A 191 42.29 -18.88 29.36
N ALA A 192 42.39 -18.31 30.56
CA ALA A 192 41.30 -17.55 31.17
C ALA A 192 40.88 -16.38 30.29
N LYS A 193 41.85 -15.64 29.71
CA LYS A 193 41.55 -14.54 28.77
C LYS A 193 40.81 -15.03 27.52
N TYR A 194 41.26 -16.13 26.91
CA TYR A 194 40.62 -16.65 25.68
C TYR A 194 39.22 -17.20 25.96
N VAL A 195 39.01 -17.88 27.11
CA VAL A 195 37.68 -18.32 27.55
C VAL A 195 36.75 -17.11 27.75
N HIS A 196 37.22 -16.04 28.39
CA HIS A 196 36.43 -14.83 28.62
C HIS A 196 36.04 -14.18 27.29
N ILE A 197 36.97 -13.99 26.36
CA ILE A 197 36.69 -13.46 25.01
C ILE A 197 35.66 -14.32 24.28
N THR A 198 35.82 -15.66 24.35
CA THR A 198 34.91 -16.60 23.72
C THR A 198 33.48 -16.47 24.27
N LEU A 199 33.35 -16.35 25.59
CA LEU A 199 32.09 -16.18 26.28
C LEU A 199 31.40 -14.87 25.88
N ASP A 200 32.16 -13.77 25.83
CA ASP A 200 31.62 -12.47 25.36
C ASP A 200 31.10 -12.55 23.92
N LYS A 201 31.84 -13.23 23.05
CA LYS A 201 31.41 -13.40 21.65
C LYS A 201 30.22 -14.33 21.52
N ALA A 202 30.07 -15.33 22.37
CA ALA A 202 28.91 -16.22 22.42
C ALA A 202 27.67 -15.47 22.91
N TYR A 203 27.74 -14.66 23.95
CA TYR A 203 26.65 -13.80 24.37
C TYR A 203 26.23 -12.78 23.29
N ARG A 204 27.21 -12.22 22.59
CA ARG A 204 26.91 -11.34 21.48
C ARG A 204 26.18 -12.05 20.34
N LEU A 205 26.54 -13.29 20.05
CA LEU A 205 25.86 -14.13 19.05
C LEU A 205 24.43 -14.44 19.46
N GLU A 206 24.20 -14.81 20.73
CA GLU A 206 22.87 -15.02 21.30
C GLU A 206 21.97 -13.79 21.11
N GLN A 207 22.47 -12.61 21.47
CA GLN A 207 21.73 -11.36 21.27
C GLN A 207 21.35 -11.11 19.79
N LEU A 208 22.27 -11.36 18.87
CA LEU A 208 22.01 -11.19 17.43
C LEU A 208 20.94 -12.17 16.92
N ILE A 209 20.96 -13.41 17.42
CA ILE A 209 19.97 -14.43 17.10
C ILE A 209 18.59 -14.02 17.64
N ASP A 210 18.51 -13.56 18.88
CA ASP A 210 17.27 -13.08 19.48
C ASP A 210 16.70 -11.89 18.71
N GLU A 211 17.55 -10.90 18.37
CA GLU A 211 17.16 -9.77 17.53
C GLU A 211 16.62 -10.25 16.16
N PHE A 212 17.21 -11.29 15.55
CA PHE A 212 16.74 -11.89 14.29
C PHE A 212 15.36 -12.57 14.42
N PHE A 213 15.18 -13.41 15.43
CA PHE A 213 13.89 -14.07 15.67
C PHE A 213 12.78 -13.05 15.87
N GLU A 214 13.09 -11.97 16.53
CA GLU A 214 12.12 -10.92 16.76
C GLU A 214 11.68 -10.20 15.48
N ILE A 215 12.62 -9.89 14.59
CA ILE A 215 12.31 -9.28 13.29
C ILE A 215 11.43 -10.19 12.44
N THR A 216 11.77 -11.47 12.40
CA THR A 216 11.00 -12.46 11.63
C THR A 216 9.60 -12.64 12.20
N ARG A 217 9.48 -12.63 13.53
CA ARG A 217 8.18 -12.73 14.21
C ARG A 217 7.30 -11.50 14.00
N TYR A 218 7.87 -10.30 14.00
CA TYR A 218 7.13 -9.05 13.74
C TYR A 218 6.72 -8.88 12.28
N ASN A 219 7.46 -9.45 11.34
CA ASN A 219 7.12 -9.37 9.91
C ASN A 219 6.08 -10.43 9.45
N LEU A 220 5.87 -11.52 10.20
CA LEU A 220 5.08 -12.69 9.76
C LEU A 220 3.74 -12.90 10.47
N GLN A 221 3.43 -12.17 11.54
CA GLN A 221 2.19 -12.37 12.29
C GLN A 221 1.48 -11.07 12.60
N THR A 222 0.15 -11.10 12.48
CA THR A 222 -0.74 -10.15 13.15
C THR A 222 -0.51 -10.28 14.65
N ILE A 223 0.25 -9.35 15.25
CA ILE A 223 0.53 -9.34 16.67
C ILE A 223 -0.79 -9.04 17.39
N THR A 224 -1.30 -10.02 18.10
CA THR A 224 -2.41 -9.81 19.03
C THR A 224 -1.85 -9.30 20.35
N LEU A 225 -2.24 -8.08 20.73
CA LEU A 225 -1.85 -7.50 22.02
C LEU A 225 -2.67 -8.10 23.16
N SER A 226 -2.02 -8.55 24.22
CA SER A 226 -2.66 -8.92 25.49
C SER A 226 -2.74 -7.69 26.40
N LYS A 227 -3.69 -6.78 26.13
CA LYS A 227 -3.81 -5.52 26.86
C LYS A 227 -4.29 -5.77 28.29
N LYS A 228 -3.56 -5.19 29.27
CA LYS A 228 -3.88 -5.17 30.70
C LYS A 228 -3.73 -3.75 31.22
N ASN A 229 -4.26 -3.50 32.39
CA ASN A 229 -3.95 -2.27 33.13
C ASN A 229 -2.54 -2.38 33.72
N ILE A 230 -1.67 -1.47 33.37
CA ILE A 230 -0.25 -1.48 33.74
C ILE A 230 0.00 -0.28 34.67
N ASP A 231 0.60 -0.55 35.80
CA ASP A 231 1.18 0.46 36.65
C ASP A 231 2.46 0.97 36.00
N LEU A 232 2.36 2.15 35.38
CA LEU A 232 3.45 2.71 34.59
C LEU A 232 4.60 3.20 35.44
N TYR A 233 4.31 3.73 36.65
CA TYR A 233 5.33 4.18 37.58
C TYR A 233 6.25 3.02 37.99
N TYR A 234 5.66 1.91 38.45
CA TYR A 234 6.45 0.74 38.87
C TYR A 234 7.18 0.10 37.68
N MET A 235 6.59 0.08 36.51
CA MET A 235 7.28 -0.43 35.31
C MET A 235 8.53 0.39 34.97
N LEU A 236 8.45 1.72 35.01
CA LEU A 236 9.59 2.60 34.75
C LEU A 236 10.66 2.47 35.82
N LEU A 237 10.23 2.33 37.12
CA LEU A 237 11.14 2.15 38.24
C LEU A 237 11.92 0.83 38.12
N GLN A 238 11.21 -0.28 37.87
CA GLN A 238 11.84 -1.58 37.68
C GLN A 238 12.85 -1.56 36.52
N MET A 239 12.48 -0.92 35.41
CA MET A 239 13.36 -0.76 34.26
C MET A 239 14.64 0.00 34.61
N ALA A 240 14.53 1.11 35.35
CA ALA A 240 15.71 1.88 35.77
C ALA A 240 16.62 1.06 36.69
N ASP A 241 16.05 0.26 37.63
CA ASP A 241 16.80 -0.65 38.49
C ASP A 241 17.51 -1.75 37.69
N GLU A 242 16.91 -2.32 36.69
CA GLU A 242 17.54 -3.31 35.79
C GLU A 242 18.74 -2.72 35.04
N PHE A 243 18.71 -1.42 34.69
CA PHE A 243 19.83 -0.72 34.03
C PHE A 243 20.87 -0.17 35.00
N TYR A 244 20.63 -0.21 36.32
CA TYR A 244 21.54 0.36 37.34
C TYR A 244 23.01 -0.11 37.19
N PRO A 245 23.32 -1.40 36.95
CA PRO A 245 24.73 -1.82 36.78
C PRO A 245 25.40 -1.09 35.60
N GLN A 246 24.72 -0.98 34.46
CA GLN A 246 25.26 -0.33 33.24
C GLN A 246 25.36 1.20 33.40
N LEU A 247 24.45 1.80 34.15
CA LEU A 247 24.45 3.23 34.47
C LEU A 247 25.60 3.56 35.44
N SER A 248 25.74 2.81 36.53
CA SER A 248 26.73 3.05 37.58
C SER A 248 28.18 2.85 37.11
N GLU A 249 28.43 1.90 36.20
CA GLU A 249 29.75 1.65 35.62
C GLU A 249 30.33 2.90 34.93
N ASN A 250 29.46 3.73 34.32
CA ASN A 250 29.83 4.95 33.62
C ASN A 250 29.45 6.23 34.37
N GLY A 251 29.15 6.14 35.67
CA GLY A 251 28.72 7.29 36.47
C GLY A 251 27.40 7.93 36.05
N LYS A 252 26.61 7.24 35.23
CA LYS A 252 25.30 7.74 34.77
C LYS A 252 24.20 7.45 35.77
N GLN A 253 23.11 8.23 35.69
CA GLN A 253 21.94 8.07 36.56
C GLN A 253 20.67 8.18 35.69
N ALA A 254 19.65 7.38 36.01
CA ALA A 254 18.30 7.54 35.51
C ALA A 254 17.41 8.14 36.62
N VAL A 255 16.69 9.21 36.29
CA VAL A 255 15.79 9.90 37.23
C VAL A 255 14.38 9.85 36.67
N ILE A 256 13.43 9.36 37.50
CA ILE A 256 12.04 9.18 37.09
C ILE A 256 11.18 10.26 37.76
N HIS A 257 10.36 10.92 36.92
CA HIS A 257 9.36 11.89 37.31
C HIS A 257 7.99 11.43 36.78
N ALA A 258 7.25 10.72 37.59
CA ALA A 258 5.91 10.24 37.27
C ALA A 258 5.04 10.20 38.54
N ALA A 259 3.74 10.33 38.42
CA ALA A 259 2.80 10.10 39.51
C ALA A 259 2.76 8.59 39.82
N GLU A 260 2.71 8.26 41.13
CA GLU A 260 2.71 6.87 41.60
C GLU A 260 1.45 6.09 41.18
N ASP A 261 0.36 6.79 40.91
CA ASP A 261 -0.92 6.20 40.46
C ASP A 261 -1.10 6.18 38.94
N LEU A 262 -0.04 6.51 38.20
CA LEU A 262 -0.09 6.57 36.72
C LEU A 262 -0.25 5.19 36.12
N THR A 263 -1.37 4.98 35.43
CA THR A 263 -1.67 3.71 34.76
C THR A 263 -1.93 3.87 33.26
N VAL A 264 -1.66 2.82 32.49
CA VAL A 264 -1.92 2.77 31.04
C VAL A 264 -2.46 1.39 30.64
N GLN A 265 -3.34 1.33 29.64
CA GLN A 265 -3.76 0.07 29.03
C GLN A 265 -2.81 -0.36 27.92
N GLY A 266 -2.20 -1.53 28.08
CA GLY A 266 -1.28 -2.06 27.08
C GLY A 266 -0.86 -3.50 27.38
N ASP A 267 -0.04 -4.03 26.49
CA ASP A 267 0.64 -5.31 26.69
C ASP A 267 1.93 -5.04 27.48
N PRO A 268 2.05 -5.55 28.74
CA PRO A 268 3.18 -5.22 29.61
C PRO A 268 4.53 -5.60 29.01
N ASP A 269 4.66 -6.80 28.45
CA ASP A 269 5.91 -7.31 27.91
C ASP A 269 6.35 -6.47 26.68
N LYS A 270 5.37 -6.03 25.89
CA LYS A 270 5.63 -5.21 24.71
C LYS A 270 6.00 -3.78 25.07
N LEU A 271 5.31 -3.15 26.04
CA LEU A 271 5.64 -1.79 26.49
C LEU A 271 6.95 -1.74 27.26
N ALA A 272 7.24 -2.72 28.13
CA ALA A 272 8.55 -2.83 28.77
C ALA A 272 9.67 -2.86 27.73
N ARG A 273 9.47 -3.59 26.63
CA ARG A 273 10.43 -3.63 25.54
C ARG A 273 10.60 -2.29 24.83
N VAL A 274 9.52 -1.53 24.59
CA VAL A 274 9.61 -0.17 24.02
C VAL A 274 10.52 0.69 24.88
N PHE A 275 10.24 0.74 26.19
CA PHE A 275 10.98 1.59 27.10
C PHE A 275 12.43 1.13 27.28
N ASN A 276 12.69 -0.18 27.34
CA ASN A 276 14.04 -0.74 27.36
C ASN A 276 14.84 -0.37 26.11
N ASN A 277 14.24 -0.41 24.93
CA ASN A 277 14.92 0.00 23.69
C ASN A 277 15.27 1.49 23.68
N VAL A 278 14.39 2.35 24.19
CA VAL A 278 14.64 3.78 24.28
C VAL A 278 15.70 4.07 25.33
N LEU A 279 15.60 3.47 26.54
CA LEU A 279 16.57 3.67 27.63
C LEU A 279 17.96 3.12 27.23
N LYS A 280 18.03 1.96 26.59
CA LYS A 280 19.29 1.40 26.09
C LYS A 280 20.02 2.38 25.13
N ASN A 281 19.27 3.04 24.24
CA ASN A 281 19.82 4.07 23.38
C ASN A 281 20.28 5.30 24.18
N ALA A 282 19.48 5.78 25.12
CA ALA A 282 19.86 6.90 25.98
C ALA A 282 21.14 6.59 26.76
N VAL A 283 21.28 5.39 27.33
CA VAL A 283 22.49 4.95 28.04
C VAL A 283 23.70 4.86 27.08
N ALA A 284 23.51 4.29 25.88
CA ALA A 284 24.61 4.09 24.92
C ALA A 284 25.18 5.40 24.37
N TYR A 285 24.33 6.41 24.16
CA TYR A 285 24.71 7.66 23.47
C TYR A 285 24.91 8.86 24.42
N SER A 286 24.64 8.70 25.71
CA SER A 286 24.96 9.73 26.70
C SER A 286 26.44 9.72 27.08
N PRO A 287 27.04 10.87 27.38
CA PRO A 287 28.38 10.95 27.94
C PRO A 287 28.43 10.35 29.36
N GLU A 288 29.63 10.03 29.83
CA GLU A 288 29.88 9.63 31.23
C GLU A 288 29.41 10.72 32.18
N ASN A 289 29.03 10.32 33.40
CA ASN A 289 28.57 11.20 34.49
C ASN A 289 27.37 12.07 34.09
N SER A 290 26.49 11.61 33.19
CA SER A 290 25.28 12.33 32.78
C SER A 290 24.02 11.75 33.42
N VAL A 291 22.95 12.55 33.41
CA VAL A 291 21.61 12.15 33.86
C VAL A 291 20.71 11.90 32.68
N ILE A 292 19.99 10.78 32.74
CA ILE A 292 18.89 10.46 31.83
C ILE A 292 17.59 10.74 32.57
N ASP A 293 16.83 11.72 32.11
CA ASP A 293 15.57 12.16 32.73
C ASP A 293 14.38 11.45 32.05
N ILE A 294 13.55 10.78 32.85
CA ILE A 294 12.39 10.00 32.37
C ILE A 294 11.14 10.64 33.01
N LYS A 295 10.33 11.31 32.17
CA LYS A 295 9.09 11.96 32.61
C LYS A 295 7.88 11.22 32.05
N ALA A 296 6.92 10.92 32.92
CA ALA A 296 5.63 10.40 32.49
C ALA A 296 4.49 11.23 33.02
N SER A 297 3.57 11.63 32.16
CA SER A 297 2.43 12.49 32.51
C SER A 297 1.21 12.18 31.64
N VAL A 298 0.03 12.51 32.15
CA VAL A 298 -1.24 12.46 31.38
C VAL A 298 -1.59 13.86 30.90
N SER A 299 -1.94 13.98 29.65
CA SER A 299 -2.47 15.21 29.06
C SER A 299 -3.70 14.90 28.21
N GLY A 300 -4.88 15.19 28.74
CA GLY A 300 -6.15 14.81 28.13
C GLY A 300 -6.25 13.29 27.95
N ASP A 301 -6.52 12.84 26.73
CA ASP A 301 -6.67 11.41 26.38
C ASP A 301 -5.33 10.72 26.03
N THR A 302 -4.19 11.28 26.44
CA THR A 302 -2.87 10.77 26.08
C THR A 302 -1.97 10.68 27.29
N VAL A 303 -1.30 9.53 27.47
CA VAL A 303 -0.16 9.34 28.38
C VAL A 303 1.11 9.57 27.59
N SER A 304 1.93 10.51 28.02
CA SER A 304 3.21 10.86 27.41
C SER A 304 4.37 10.40 28.30
N ILE A 305 5.28 9.61 27.73
CA ILE A 305 6.51 9.15 28.38
C ILE A 305 7.68 9.74 27.60
N VAL A 306 8.50 10.55 28.28
CA VAL A 306 9.57 11.35 27.69
C VAL A 306 10.90 10.94 28.29
N PHE A 307 11.83 10.50 27.45
CA PHE A 307 13.20 10.16 27.82
C PHE A 307 14.11 11.28 27.30
N THR A 308 14.82 11.97 28.16
CA THR A 308 15.73 13.06 27.80
C THR A 308 17.15 12.70 28.24
N ASN A 309 18.09 12.77 27.32
CA ASN A 309 19.51 12.54 27.59
C ASN A 309 20.40 13.57 26.89
N VAL A 310 21.60 13.77 27.42
CA VAL A 310 22.61 14.58 26.76
C VAL A 310 23.07 13.89 25.48
N GLY A 311 23.00 14.59 24.36
CA GLY A 311 23.35 14.07 23.04
C GLY A 311 22.74 14.93 21.93
N SER A 312 23.14 14.67 20.68
CA SER A 312 22.64 15.41 19.54
C SER A 312 22.42 14.50 18.34
N ILE A 313 21.24 14.60 17.75
CA ILE A 313 20.86 13.92 16.51
C ILE A 313 20.64 15.00 15.42
N PRO A 314 21.26 14.90 14.23
CA PRO A 314 21.01 15.81 13.13
C PRO A 314 19.51 15.86 12.77
N LYS A 315 18.98 17.07 12.51
CA LYS A 315 17.53 17.26 12.26
C LYS A 315 17.00 16.44 11.09
N ASP A 316 17.78 16.26 10.05
CA ASP A 316 17.46 15.45 8.87
C ASP A 316 17.40 13.94 9.16
N LYS A 317 17.88 13.51 10.33
CA LYS A 317 17.95 12.11 10.75
C LYS A 317 16.89 11.72 11.78
N LEU A 318 16.21 12.68 12.41
CA LEU A 318 15.23 12.44 13.47
C LEU A 318 14.08 11.49 13.08
N THR A 319 13.71 11.45 11.81
CA THR A 319 12.70 10.50 11.31
C THR A 319 13.30 9.16 10.92
N THR A 320 14.52 9.16 10.38
CA THR A 320 15.18 7.96 9.87
C THR A 320 15.78 7.07 10.96
N ILE A 321 16.00 7.59 12.18
CA ILE A 321 16.47 6.76 13.33
C ILE A 321 15.48 5.65 13.72
N PHE A 322 14.21 5.75 13.31
CA PHE A 322 13.19 4.74 13.50
C PHE A 322 13.08 3.75 12.32
N ASP A 323 13.89 3.93 11.29
CA ASP A 323 13.94 2.98 10.17
C ASP A 323 14.76 1.75 10.58
N LYS A 324 14.35 0.58 10.09
CA LYS A 324 15.05 -0.68 10.37
C LYS A 324 16.50 -0.59 9.87
N PHE A 325 17.47 -1.01 10.73
CA PHE A 325 18.92 -1.03 10.46
C PHE A 325 19.59 0.33 10.31
N TYR A 326 18.88 1.40 10.56
CA TYR A 326 19.48 2.72 10.53
C TYR A 326 20.37 2.94 11.76
N ARG A 327 21.58 3.46 11.54
CA ARG A 327 22.55 3.88 12.56
C ARG A 327 23.15 5.22 12.15
N LEU A 328 23.34 6.11 13.12
CA LEU A 328 23.96 7.43 12.88
C LEU A 328 25.46 7.31 12.58
N ASP A 329 26.13 6.35 13.20
CA ASP A 329 27.57 6.15 13.04
C ASP A 329 27.83 5.14 11.93
N SER A 330 28.52 5.58 10.88
CA SER A 330 29.11 4.73 9.84
C SER A 330 30.31 3.93 10.36
N ALA A 331 30.78 4.20 11.60
CA ALA A 331 31.89 3.50 12.23
C ALA A 331 31.43 2.18 12.84
N ARG A 332 31.70 1.11 12.13
CA ARG A 332 31.41 -0.29 12.50
C ARG A 332 32.22 -0.82 13.70
N SER A 333 32.86 0.00 14.48
CA SER A 333 33.83 -0.40 15.50
C SER A 333 33.52 0.18 16.87
N SER A 334 32.31 -0.05 17.42
CA SER A 334 32.14 0.25 18.83
C SER A 334 31.37 -0.88 19.52
N ASN A 335 31.88 -1.26 20.69
CA ASN A 335 31.26 -2.22 21.63
C ASN A 335 29.86 -1.83 22.11
N THR A 336 29.31 -0.69 21.65
CA THR A 336 28.04 -0.10 22.09
C THR A 336 26.89 -0.31 21.09
N GLY A 337 27.10 -0.93 19.92
CA GLY A 337 26.13 -0.89 18.84
C GLY A 337 25.23 -2.13 18.73
N GLY A 338 23.95 -2.01 18.98
CA GLY A 338 22.91 -2.95 18.53
C GLY A 338 22.73 -2.95 17.01
N ALA A 339 21.96 -3.88 16.45
CA ALA A 339 21.69 -4.04 15.00
C ALA A 339 20.87 -2.91 14.36
N GLY A 340 20.58 -1.81 15.05
CA GLY A 340 19.77 -0.69 14.54
C GLY A 340 18.27 -1.02 14.45
N LEU A 341 17.80 -1.94 15.27
CA LEU A 341 16.43 -2.45 15.24
C LEU A 341 15.58 -2.00 16.42
N GLY A 342 16.19 -1.65 17.55
CA GLY A 342 15.48 -1.37 18.80
C GLY A 342 14.43 -0.27 18.65
N LEU A 343 14.77 0.87 18.03
CA LEU A 343 13.82 1.97 17.80
C LEU A 343 12.75 1.63 16.77
N ALA A 344 13.07 0.85 15.74
CA ALA A 344 12.10 0.40 14.75
C ALA A 344 11.05 -0.54 15.38
N VAL A 345 11.48 -1.48 16.22
CA VAL A 345 10.60 -2.37 16.99
C VAL A 345 9.75 -1.56 17.97
N ALA A 346 10.35 -0.59 18.69
CA ALA A 346 9.62 0.29 19.58
C ALA A 346 8.50 1.05 18.85
N LYS A 347 8.79 1.60 17.68
CA LYS A 347 7.80 2.30 16.84
C LYS A 347 6.64 1.39 16.43
N GLU A 348 6.91 0.17 15.98
CA GLU A 348 5.86 -0.78 15.59
C GLU A 348 4.97 -1.16 16.78
N ILE A 349 5.55 -1.43 17.95
CA ILE A 349 4.79 -1.76 19.15
C ILE A 349 3.90 -0.59 19.56
N VAL A 350 4.43 0.64 19.58
CA VAL A 350 3.66 1.84 19.94
C VAL A 350 2.49 2.08 18.97
N ILE A 351 2.72 1.90 17.66
CA ILE A 351 1.65 2.01 16.65
C ILE A 351 0.56 0.95 16.88
N LEU A 352 0.93 -0.29 17.22
CA LEU A 352 -0.05 -1.35 17.54
C LEU A 352 -0.89 -1.01 18.78
N HIS A 353 -0.34 -0.26 19.74
CA HIS A 353 -1.08 0.25 20.90
C HIS A 353 -1.97 1.47 20.56
N GLY A 354 -1.94 1.97 19.32
CA GLY A 354 -2.67 3.16 18.89
C GLY A 354 -1.97 4.47 19.26
N GLY A 355 -0.69 4.38 19.67
CA GLY A 355 0.15 5.50 20.06
C GLY A 355 1.06 6.02 18.95
N ARG A 356 1.99 6.89 19.32
CA ARG A 356 3.06 7.40 18.46
C ARG A 356 4.36 7.54 19.23
N ILE A 357 5.50 7.38 18.54
CA ILE A 357 6.84 7.64 19.06
C ILE A 357 7.57 8.57 18.11
N TYR A 358 8.29 9.53 18.66
CA TYR A 358 9.09 10.48 17.90
C TYR A 358 10.29 10.95 18.72
N ALA A 359 11.25 11.59 18.06
CA ALA A 359 12.42 12.14 18.69
C ALA A 359 12.58 13.61 18.31
N ASP A 360 13.19 14.37 19.22
CA ASP A 360 13.65 15.74 19.00
C ASP A 360 15.08 15.90 19.53
N SER A 361 15.81 16.87 18.99
CA SER A 361 17.18 17.14 19.44
C SER A 361 17.47 18.63 19.35
N GLU A 362 17.53 19.27 20.53
CA GLU A 362 17.79 20.69 20.66
C GLU A 362 18.72 20.97 21.84
N ASN A 363 19.52 22.03 21.72
CA ASN A 363 20.40 22.55 22.81
C ASN A 363 21.33 21.49 23.43
N GLY A 364 21.76 20.48 22.65
CA GLY A 364 22.64 19.41 23.14
C GLY A 364 21.94 18.31 23.92
N TYR A 365 20.61 18.28 23.88
CA TYR A 365 19.79 17.21 24.43
C TYR A 365 19.04 16.49 23.32
N THR A 366 18.90 15.18 23.49
CA THR A 366 18.03 14.34 22.68
C THR A 366 16.86 13.87 23.52
N THR A 367 15.66 14.00 22.99
CA THR A 367 14.42 13.65 23.65
C THR A 367 13.66 12.64 22.80
N PHE A 368 13.32 11.48 23.40
CA PHE A 368 12.42 10.51 22.80
C PHE A 368 11.07 10.57 23.50
N THR A 369 10.01 10.75 22.77
CA THR A 369 8.64 10.82 23.30
C THR A 369 7.82 9.65 22.79
N VAL A 370 7.23 8.90 23.75
CA VAL A 370 6.25 7.85 23.50
C VAL A 370 4.90 8.34 23.99
N GLU A 371 3.91 8.37 23.11
CA GLU A 371 2.55 8.74 23.46
C GLU A 371 1.63 7.53 23.27
N LEU A 372 0.85 7.23 24.29
CA LEU A 372 -0.12 6.14 24.33
C LEU A 372 -1.51 6.70 24.65
N PRO A 373 -2.59 6.09 24.17
CA PRO A 373 -3.94 6.45 24.60
C PRO A 373 -4.07 6.29 26.12
N ALA A 374 -4.59 7.32 26.79
CA ALA A 374 -4.96 7.20 28.20
C ALA A 374 -6.14 6.22 28.35
N ASN A 375 -6.28 5.64 29.52
CA ASN A 375 -7.47 4.84 29.84
C ASN A 375 -8.70 5.75 29.72
N GLU A 376 -9.75 5.30 29.03
CA GLU A 376 -11.08 5.88 29.25
C GLU A 376 -11.39 5.70 30.73
N VAL A 377 -11.36 6.80 31.48
CA VAL A 377 -11.92 6.84 32.84
C VAL A 377 -13.40 6.55 32.66
N LYS A 378 -13.83 5.31 32.85
CA LYS A 378 -15.24 5.04 33.08
C LYS A 378 -15.56 5.70 34.42
N GLU A 379 -16.13 6.90 34.34
CA GLU A 379 -16.86 7.43 35.51
C GLU A 379 -17.88 6.35 35.92
N VAL A 380 -17.71 5.87 37.15
CA VAL A 380 -18.61 4.93 37.84
C VAL A 380 -19.77 5.74 38.39
#